data_24abdb10e5226ebf2004672a341f7b41
#
_entry.id   24abdb10e5226ebf2004672a341f7b41
#
_cell.length_a   1.000
_cell.length_b   1.000
_cell.length_c   1.000
_cell.angle_alpha   90.00
_cell.angle_beta   90.00
_cell.angle_gamma   90.00
#
_symmetry.space_group_name_H-M   'P 1'
#
loop_
_entity.id
_entity.type
_entity.pdbx_description
1 polymer ?
#
loop_
_entity_poly.entity_id
_entity_poly.type
_entity_poly.pdbx_seq_one_letter_code
_entity_poly.pdbx_strand_id
1 'polypeptide(L)'
;GRHYTLIDTAGVRKRKSVREAVEKFSIVKTLKAIADAQVVILTMDAHEGLVEQDLHLLGQCIDAGRALVIALNKWDGIESDERDWIRSELRRRLQFIDYADIHFISALHGSGVGKLHGSIHAAHDSATRSLSTPRLSRILEDAVASHPPPMVNGRRVKLRYAHAGGQNPPVVVVHGTQTDALPASYQRYLEKIFRRELALYGTPVRIELRSGDNPY
;
A
#
# COMPACT_ATOMS: atom_id res chain seq x y z
N GLY A 1 10.01 -11.96 -22.13
CA GLY A 1 9.59 -12.22 -20.76
C GLY A 1 10.09 -11.10 -19.84
N ARG A 2 9.44 -10.90 -18.68
CA ARG A 2 9.93 -9.96 -17.65
C ARG A 2 10.95 -10.68 -16.78
N HIS A 3 12.01 -9.98 -16.40
CA HIS A 3 13.01 -10.48 -15.46
C HIS A 3 12.63 -10.03 -14.03
N TYR A 4 12.85 -10.91 -13.06
CA TYR A 4 12.56 -10.65 -11.65
C TYR A 4 13.81 -10.92 -10.82
N THR A 5 14.03 -10.10 -9.80
CA THR A 5 14.93 -10.40 -8.70
C THR A 5 14.08 -10.77 -7.50
N LEU A 6 14.19 -12.01 -7.03
CA LEU A 6 13.50 -12.46 -5.82
C LEU A 6 14.41 -12.23 -4.62
N ILE A 7 13.89 -11.47 -3.63
CA ILE A 7 14.54 -11.27 -2.34
C ILE A 7 13.77 -12.12 -1.34
N ASP A 8 14.33 -13.27 -0.97
CA ASP A 8 13.74 -14.12 0.08
C ASP A 8 14.11 -13.59 1.46
N THR A 9 13.13 -13.56 2.35
CA THR A 9 13.32 -13.18 3.75
C THR A 9 13.15 -14.41 4.61
N ALA A 10 14.10 -14.65 5.55
CA ALA A 10 13.87 -15.64 6.60
C ALA A 10 12.57 -15.28 7.33
N GLY A 11 11.65 -16.26 7.46
CA GLY A 11 10.35 -16.03 8.07
C GLY A 11 10.47 -15.31 9.41
N VAL A 12 9.85 -14.13 9.52
CA VAL A 12 9.95 -13.23 10.69
C VAL A 12 9.12 -13.73 11.87
N ARG A 13 8.39 -14.83 11.70
CA ARG A 13 7.52 -15.39 12.76
C ARG A 13 8.35 -15.83 13.95
N LYS A 14 7.94 -15.36 15.15
CA LYS A 14 8.51 -15.77 16.43
C LYS A 14 8.51 -17.31 16.54
N ARG A 15 9.67 -17.93 16.42
CA ARG A 15 9.84 -19.30 16.88
C ARG A 15 10.03 -19.24 18.38
N LYS A 16 9.26 -20.03 19.15
CA LYS A 16 9.25 -20.09 20.62
C LYS A 16 10.63 -20.28 21.30
N SER A 17 11.73 -20.37 20.57
CA SER A 17 13.04 -20.72 21.09
C SER A 17 14.24 -20.03 20.40
N VAL A 18 14.09 -18.80 19.88
CA VAL A 18 15.20 -18.11 19.22
C VAL A 18 15.74 -16.99 20.12
N ARG A 19 17.08 -16.97 20.34
CA ARG A 19 17.77 -15.95 21.13
C ARG A 19 17.54 -14.55 20.53
N GLU A 20 17.26 -13.54 21.36
CA GLU A 20 16.93 -12.15 21.00
C GLU A 20 17.85 -11.52 19.93
N ALA A 21 19.13 -11.87 19.89
CA ALA A 21 20.08 -11.35 18.92
C ALA A 21 19.79 -11.82 17.48
N VAL A 22 19.38 -13.08 17.29
CA VAL A 22 19.04 -13.65 15.98
C VAL A 22 17.72 -13.07 15.47
N GLU A 23 16.77 -12.82 16.37
CA GLU A 23 15.48 -12.20 16.04
C GLU A 23 15.66 -10.75 15.56
N LYS A 24 16.45 -9.94 16.27
CA LYS A 24 16.77 -8.56 15.85
C LYS A 24 17.45 -8.51 14.49
N PHE A 25 18.38 -9.43 14.22
CA PHE A 25 19.08 -9.50 12.93
C PHE A 25 18.14 -9.90 11.78
N SER A 26 17.20 -10.80 12.04
CA SER A 26 16.17 -11.21 11.07
C SER A 26 15.23 -10.04 10.73
N ILE A 27 14.80 -9.25 11.72
CA ILE A 27 13.95 -8.07 11.52
C ILE A 27 14.65 -7.03 10.65
N VAL A 28 15.92 -6.71 10.94
CA VAL A 28 16.69 -5.73 10.16
C VAL A 28 16.85 -6.17 8.71
N LYS A 29 17.10 -7.46 8.46
CA LYS A 29 17.18 -8.02 7.10
C LYS A 29 15.84 -7.91 6.37
N THR A 30 14.74 -8.18 7.05
CA THR A 30 13.41 -8.09 6.48
C THR A 30 13.05 -6.65 6.13
N LEU A 31 13.34 -5.69 7.01
CA LEU A 31 13.12 -4.26 6.73
C LEU A 31 13.95 -3.78 5.54
N LYS A 32 15.20 -4.24 5.44
CA LYS A 32 16.05 -3.95 4.28
C LYS A 32 15.47 -4.56 3.00
N ALA A 33 15.05 -5.81 3.02
CA ALA A 33 14.41 -6.46 1.88
C ALA A 33 13.14 -5.72 1.42
N ILE A 34 12.30 -5.27 2.36
CA ILE A 34 11.14 -4.43 2.08
C ILE A 34 11.58 -3.12 1.41
N ALA A 35 12.61 -2.46 1.94
CA ALA A 35 13.11 -1.20 1.39
C ALA A 35 13.69 -1.34 -0.02
N ASP A 36 14.34 -2.46 -0.32
CA ASP A 36 14.98 -2.74 -1.61
C ASP A 36 13.98 -3.26 -2.67
N ALA A 37 12.85 -3.84 -2.24
CA ALA A 37 11.84 -4.40 -3.13
C ALA A 37 10.99 -3.30 -3.81
N GLN A 38 10.49 -3.59 -5.01
CA GLN A 38 9.47 -2.76 -5.68
C GLN A 38 8.06 -3.26 -5.35
N VAL A 39 7.89 -4.56 -5.26
CA VAL A 39 6.63 -5.21 -4.86
C VAL A 39 6.93 -6.19 -3.73
N VAL A 40 6.15 -6.16 -2.68
CA VAL A 40 6.22 -7.11 -1.57
C VAL A 40 5.06 -8.08 -1.68
N ILE A 41 5.35 -9.37 -1.59
CA ILE A 41 4.34 -10.41 -1.42
C ILE A 41 4.32 -10.76 0.07
N LEU A 42 3.28 -10.34 0.78
CA LEU A 42 3.08 -10.72 2.17
C LEU A 42 2.33 -12.05 2.23
N THR A 43 3.02 -13.09 2.68
CA THR A 43 2.45 -14.44 2.78
C THR A 43 2.01 -14.71 4.22
N MET A 44 0.72 -15.02 4.39
CA MET A 44 0.08 -15.35 5.67
C MET A 44 -0.36 -16.82 5.66
N ASP A 45 -0.50 -17.41 6.84
CA ASP A 45 -1.03 -18.76 7.01
C ASP A 45 -2.54 -18.73 7.28
N ALA A 46 -3.33 -19.41 6.45
CA ALA A 46 -4.77 -19.42 6.57
C ALA A 46 -5.27 -20.03 7.88
N HIS A 47 -4.56 -21.05 8.43
CA HIS A 47 -4.92 -21.69 9.70
C HIS A 47 -4.66 -20.81 10.92
N GLU A 48 -3.68 -19.93 10.86
CA GLU A 48 -3.39 -19.01 11.97
C GLU A 48 -4.22 -17.72 11.87
N GLY A 49 -4.81 -17.47 10.69
CA GLY A 49 -5.49 -16.22 10.39
C GLY A 49 -4.56 -15.01 10.41
N LEU A 50 -5.14 -13.82 10.57
CA LEU A 50 -4.40 -12.57 10.61
C LEU A 50 -3.87 -12.30 12.01
N VAL A 51 -2.58 -12.56 12.23
CA VAL A 51 -1.91 -12.34 13.51
C VAL A 51 -1.32 -10.93 13.60
N GLU A 52 -1.03 -10.46 14.82
CA GLU A 52 -0.51 -9.11 15.07
C GLU A 52 0.82 -8.85 14.34
N GLN A 53 1.66 -9.86 14.21
CA GLN A 53 2.93 -9.76 13.51
C GLN A 53 2.75 -9.51 12.00
N ASP A 54 1.72 -10.12 11.37
CA ASP A 54 1.40 -9.86 9.97
C ASP A 54 0.95 -8.40 9.77
N LEU A 55 0.14 -7.87 10.70
CA LEU A 55 -0.27 -6.46 10.70
C LEU A 55 0.92 -5.51 10.88
N HIS A 56 1.87 -5.88 11.72
CA HIS A 56 3.10 -5.09 11.90
C HIS A 56 3.94 -5.05 10.62
N LEU A 57 4.17 -6.20 9.98
CA LEU A 57 4.89 -6.28 8.69
C LEU A 57 4.16 -5.52 7.59
N LEU A 58 2.83 -5.62 7.56
CA LEU A 58 2.00 -4.87 6.64
C LEU A 58 2.18 -3.36 6.82
N GLY A 59 2.17 -2.88 8.08
CA GLY A 59 2.48 -1.49 8.41
C GLY A 59 3.84 -1.06 7.86
N GLN A 60 4.89 -1.87 8.04
CA GLN A 60 6.22 -1.60 7.52
C GLN A 60 6.26 -1.49 5.98
N CYS A 61 5.50 -2.33 5.27
CA CYS A 61 5.39 -2.26 3.81
C CYS A 61 4.75 -0.94 3.35
N ILE A 62 3.68 -0.52 4.04
CA ILE A 62 2.97 0.73 3.76
C ILE A 62 3.84 1.94 4.06
N ASP A 63 4.50 1.96 5.22
CA ASP A 63 5.42 3.03 5.64
C ASP A 63 6.61 3.15 4.68
N ALA A 64 7.13 2.03 4.19
CA ALA A 64 8.15 2.01 3.15
C ALA A 64 7.61 2.42 1.76
N GLY A 65 6.30 2.55 1.60
CA GLY A 65 5.65 2.91 0.33
C GLY A 65 5.71 1.81 -0.73
N ARG A 66 5.85 0.55 -0.34
CA ARG A 66 6.01 -0.54 -1.31
C ARG A 66 4.67 -0.98 -1.87
N ALA A 67 4.70 -1.36 -3.15
CA ALA A 67 3.56 -2.06 -3.74
C ALA A 67 3.39 -3.42 -3.07
N LEU A 68 2.16 -3.86 -2.90
CA LEU A 68 1.80 -4.97 -2.04
C LEU A 68 0.84 -5.94 -2.72
N VAL A 69 1.13 -7.22 -2.59
CA VAL A 69 0.22 -8.33 -2.90
C VAL A 69 0.14 -9.22 -1.66
N ILE A 70 -1.06 -9.61 -1.27
CA ILE A 70 -1.28 -10.48 -0.10
C ILE A 70 -1.58 -11.89 -0.58
N ALA A 71 -0.89 -12.88 -0.02
CA ALA A 71 -1.08 -14.28 -0.31
C ALA A 71 -1.47 -15.03 0.97
N LEU A 72 -2.72 -15.46 1.09
CA LEU A 72 -3.18 -16.33 2.17
C LEU A 72 -2.92 -17.78 1.76
N ASN A 73 -1.87 -18.36 2.30
CA ASN A 73 -1.38 -19.70 1.96
C ASN A 73 -2.03 -20.81 2.81
N LYS A 74 -1.89 -22.05 2.38
CA LYS A 74 -2.49 -23.25 2.97
C LYS A 74 -4.03 -23.26 2.90
N TRP A 75 -4.56 -22.62 1.87
CA TRP A 75 -6.00 -22.49 1.67
C TRP A 75 -6.70 -23.83 1.37
N ASP A 76 -5.96 -24.82 0.90
CA ASP A 76 -6.43 -26.19 0.64
C ASP A 76 -6.86 -26.91 1.91
N GLY A 77 -6.25 -26.60 3.06
CA GLY A 77 -6.58 -27.20 4.36
C GLY A 77 -7.73 -26.53 5.11
N ILE A 78 -8.41 -25.52 4.53
CA ILE A 78 -9.49 -24.79 5.20
C ILE A 78 -10.85 -25.35 4.79
N GLU A 79 -11.70 -25.68 5.78
CA GLU A 79 -13.06 -26.13 5.57
C GLU A 79 -13.94 -25.04 4.94
N SER A 80 -14.98 -25.47 4.20
CA SER A 80 -15.84 -24.56 3.42
C SER A 80 -16.43 -23.44 4.25
N ASP A 81 -16.98 -23.78 5.40
CA ASP A 81 -17.68 -22.83 6.29
C ASP A 81 -16.71 -21.81 6.91
N GLU A 82 -15.49 -22.23 7.19
CA GLU A 82 -14.42 -21.38 7.73
C GLU A 82 -13.90 -20.39 6.69
N ARG A 83 -13.91 -20.75 5.40
CA ARG A 83 -13.44 -19.87 4.30
C ARG A 83 -14.19 -18.55 4.25
N ASP A 84 -15.50 -18.56 4.43
CA ASP A 84 -16.30 -17.33 4.35
C ASP A 84 -16.08 -16.44 5.58
N TRP A 85 -15.90 -17.03 6.74
CA TRP A 85 -15.52 -16.31 7.95
C TRP A 85 -14.15 -15.63 7.79
N ILE A 86 -13.12 -16.37 7.33
CA ILE A 86 -11.77 -15.82 7.09
C ILE A 86 -11.83 -14.67 6.09
N ARG A 87 -12.55 -14.82 4.98
CA ARG A 87 -12.71 -13.75 3.98
C ARG A 87 -13.37 -12.49 4.55
N SER A 88 -14.37 -12.68 5.40
CA SER A 88 -15.07 -11.59 6.07
C SER A 88 -14.15 -10.86 7.05
N GLU A 89 -13.40 -11.61 7.86
CA GLU A 89 -12.48 -11.08 8.84
C GLU A 89 -11.32 -10.32 8.17
N LEU A 90 -10.74 -10.85 7.10
CA LEU A 90 -9.72 -10.16 6.31
C LEU A 90 -10.25 -8.85 5.74
N ARG A 91 -11.45 -8.86 5.12
CA ARG A 91 -12.08 -7.64 4.60
C ARG A 91 -12.29 -6.59 5.69
N ARG A 92 -12.72 -7.00 6.87
CA ARG A 92 -12.96 -6.12 8.01
C ARG A 92 -11.66 -5.50 8.54
N ARG A 93 -10.61 -6.31 8.72
CA ARG A 93 -9.35 -5.88 9.33
C ARG A 93 -8.41 -5.18 8.37
N LEU A 94 -8.50 -5.43 7.06
CA LEU A 94 -7.62 -4.88 6.04
C LEU A 94 -8.27 -3.77 5.19
N GLN A 95 -9.34 -3.13 5.68
CA GLN A 95 -10.02 -2.03 4.97
C GLN A 95 -9.09 -0.85 4.61
N PHE A 96 -8.02 -0.65 5.38
CA PHE A 96 -7.06 0.43 5.16
C PHE A 96 -6.11 0.18 3.98
N ILE A 97 -6.10 -1.04 3.44
CA ILE A 97 -5.33 -1.43 2.25
C ILE A 97 -6.23 -1.98 1.15
N ASP A 98 -7.36 -1.34 0.93
CA ASP A 98 -8.37 -1.69 -0.07
C ASP A 98 -7.83 -1.75 -1.51
N TYR A 99 -6.59 -1.35 -1.72
CA TYR A 99 -5.89 -1.33 -3.01
C TYR A 99 -5.03 -2.58 -3.28
N ALA A 100 -4.75 -3.39 -2.26
CA ALA A 100 -3.94 -4.59 -2.41
C ALA A 100 -4.81 -5.82 -2.67
N ASP A 101 -4.45 -6.61 -3.68
CA ASP A 101 -5.12 -7.87 -3.96
C ASP A 101 -4.80 -8.92 -2.89
N ILE A 102 -5.83 -9.66 -2.47
CA ILE A 102 -5.70 -10.81 -1.58
C ILE A 102 -5.94 -12.08 -2.38
N HIS A 103 -4.92 -12.92 -2.47
CA HIS A 103 -4.98 -14.22 -3.13
C HIS A 103 -5.03 -15.35 -2.11
N PHE A 104 -5.93 -16.29 -2.33
CA PHE A 104 -6.05 -17.52 -1.57
C PHE A 104 -5.30 -18.60 -2.35
N ILE A 105 -4.21 -19.12 -1.79
CA ILE A 105 -3.30 -20.01 -2.48
C ILE A 105 -2.98 -21.27 -1.67
N SER A 106 -2.54 -22.30 -2.37
CA SER A 106 -1.80 -23.42 -1.80
C SER A 106 -0.44 -23.51 -2.49
N ALA A 107 0.60 -23.10 -1.80
CA ALA A 107 1.96 -23.22 -2.33
C ALA A 107 2.37 -24.69 -2.50
N LEU A 108 1.84 -25.59 -1.65
CA LEU A 108 2.10 -27.03 -1.72
C LEU A 108 1.55 -27.65 -3.00
N HIS A 109 0.34 -27.28 -3.40
CA HIS A 109 -0.36 -27.84 -4.57
C HIS A 109 -0.32 -26.92 -5.80
N GLY A 110 0.29 -25.73 -5.70
CA GLY A 110 0.36 -24.76 -6.78
C GLY A 110 -0.97 -24.04 -7.07
N SER A 111 -2.03 -24.33 -6.34
CA SER A 111 -3.36 -23.75 -6.57
C SER A 111 -3.35 -22.25 -6.26
N GLY A 112 -3.85 -21.42 -7.19
CA GLY A 112 -3.94 -19.96 -7.04
C GLY A 112 -2.61 -19.21 -7.23
N VAL A 113 -1.46 -19.87 -7.18
CA VAL A 113 -0.11 -19.24 -7.28
C VAL A 113 0.07 -18.48 -8.60
N GLY A 114 -0.42 -19.03 -9.71
CA GLY A 114 -0.31 -18.38 -11.02
C GLY A 114 -1.01 -17.00 -11.09
N LYS A 115 -2.04 -16.77 -10.27
CA LYS A 115 -2.74 -15.48 -10.21
C LYS A 115 -1.90 -14.36 -9.61
N LEU A 116 -0.92 -14.70 -8.75
CA LEU A 116 -0.02 -13.72 -8.14
C LEU A 116 0.74 -12.90 -9.19
N HIS A 117 1.16 -13.54 -10.30
CA HIS A 117 1.92 -12.86 -11.36
C HIS A 117 1.16 -11.66 -11.95
N GLY A 118 -0.14 -11.80 -12.18
CA GLY A 118 -0.98 -10.71 -12.68
C GLY A 118 -1.00 -9.52 -11.73
N SER A 119 -1.23 -9.77 -10.44
CA SER A 119 -1.27 -8.73 -9.41
C SER A 119 0.11 -8.12 -9.15
N ILE A 120 1.19 -8.90 -9.19
CA ILE A 120 2.57 -8.37 -9.09
C ILE A 120 2.85 -7.40 -10.24
N HIS A 121 2.47 -7.75 -11.48
CA HIS A 121 2.65 -6.86 -12.62
C HIS A 121 1.81 -5.59 -12.49
N ALA A 122 0.53 -5.71 -12.15
CA ALA A 122 -0.35 -4.57 -11.99
C ALA A 122 0.15 -3.62 -10.88
N ALA A 123 0.61 -4.18 -9.77
CA ALA A 123 1.18 -3.43 -8.64
C ALA A 123 2.48 -2.72 -9.04
N HIS A 124 3.40 -3.42 -9.69
CA HIS A 124 4.65 -2.83 -10.19
C HIS A 124 4.39 -1.73 -11.20
N ASP A 125 3.57 -2.00 -12.24
CA ASP A 125 3.27 -1.03 -13.28
C ASP A 125 2.54 0.20 -12.74
N SER A 126 1.72 0.03 -11.70
CA SER A 126 1.09 1.14 -10.98
C SER A 126 2.09 1.95 -10.18
N ALA A 127 3.00 1.28 -9.44
CA ALA A 127 4.00 1.93 -8.59
C ALA A 127 5.02 2.75 -9.39
N THR A 128 5.34 2.30 -10.61
CA THR A 128 6.37 2.91 -11.49
C THR A 128 5.79 3.75 -12.61
N ARG A 129 4.47 3.93 -12.64
CA ARG A 129 3.78 4.70 -13.69
C ARG A 129 4.17 6.16 -13.65
N SER A 130 4.48 6.71 -14.84
CA SER A 130 4.62 8.15 -15.01
C SER A 130 3.24 8.83 -14.97
N LEU A 131 3.12 9.87 -14.15
CA LEU A 131 1.87 10.61 -13.95
C LEU A 131 1.98 12.00 -14.58
N SER A 132 0.98 12.39 -15.39
CA SER A 132 1.00 13.69 -16.07
C SER A 132 0.42 14.79 -15.18
N THR A 133 1.11 15.92 -15.10
CA THR A 133 0.72 17.11 -14.33
C THR A 133 -0.70 17.60 -14.65
N PRO A 134 -1.12 17.74 -15.94
CA PRO A 134 -2.48 18.18 -16.26
C PRO A 134 -3.56 17.23 -15.69
N ARG A 135 -3.33 15.91 -15.74
CA ARG A 135 -4.27 14.93 -15.19
C ARG A 135 -4.34 15.03 -13.66
N LEU A 136 -3.19 15.17 -12.99
CA LEU A 136 -3.14 15.32 -11.53
C LEU A 136 -3.84 16.59 -11.07
N SER A 137 -3.61 17.73 -11.73
CA SER A 137 -4.27 18.99 -11.39
C SER A 137 -5.79 18.91 -11.58
N ARG A 138 -6.26 18.29 -12.65
CA ARG A 138 -7.71 18.09 -12.87
C ARG A 138 -8.33 17.22 -11.78
N ILE A 139 -7.69 16.10 -11.41
CA ILE A 139 -8.19 15.24 -10.33
C ILE A 139 -8.26 16.03 -9.02
N LEU A 140 -7.26 16.86 -8.71
CA LEU A 140 -7.26 17.72 -7.54
C LEU A 140 -8.44 18.72 -7.57
N GLU A 141 -8.67 19.40 -8.69
CA GLU A 141 -9.78 20.33 -8.88
C GLU A 141 -11.13 19.66 -8.63
N ASP A 142 -11.36 18.50 -9.23
CA ASP A 142 -12.57 17.70 -9.06
C ASP A 142 -12.75 17.24 -7.60
N ALA A 143 -11.67 16.82 -6.94
CA ALA A 143 -11.69 16.41 -5.54
C ALA A 143 -12.06 17.58 -4.62
N VAL A 144 -11.47 18.76 -4.85
CA VAL A 144 -11.74 19.97 -4.07
C VAL A 144 -13.16 20.50 -4.32
N ALA A 145 -13.65 20.41 -5.55
CA ALA A 145 -15.03 20.79 -5.89
C ALA A 145 -16.05 19.88 -5.20
N SER A 146 -15.78 18.57 -5.16
CA SER A 146 -16.67 17.59 -4.51
C SER A 146 -16.65 17.71 -2.99
N HIS A 147 -15.48 17.89 -2.39
CA HIS A 147 -15.28 18.03 -0.95
C HIS A 147 -14.24 19.13 -0.67
N PRO A 148 -14.67 20.35 -0.46
CA PRO A 148 -13.77 21.46 -0.15
C PRO A 148 -12.95 21.19 1.11
N PRO A 149 -11.66 21.60 1.15
CA PRO A 149 -10.84 21.51 2.34
C PRO A 149 -11.49 22.22 3.54
N PRO A 150 -11.37 21.70 4.76
CA PRO A 150 -11.93 22.31 5.94
C PRO A 150 -11.26 23.66 6.23
N MET A 151 -12.00 24.52 6.93
CA MET A 151 -11.42 25.74 7.50
C MET A 151 -10.57 25.38 8.72
N VAL A 152 -9.37 25.95 8.79
CA VAL A 152 -8.48 25.79 9.94
C VAL A 152 -8.14 27.18 10.47
N ASN A 153 -8.36 27.41 11.78
CA ASN A 153 -8.15 28.71 12.44
C ASN A 153 -8.84 29.90 11.72
N GLY A 154 -10.08 29.68 11.26
CA GLY A 154 -10.86 30.69 10.55
C GLY A 154 -10.40 30.98 9.11
N ARG A 155 -9.41 30.26 8.60
CA ARG A 155 -8.87 30.43 7.26
C ARG A 155 -9.12 29.19 6.41
N ARG A 156 -9.41 29.40 5.13
CA ARG A 156 -9.64 28.30 4.18
C ARG A 156 -8.31 27.86 3.55
N VAL A 157 -7.98 26.58 3.70
CA VAL A 157 -6.87 25.95 2.94
C VAL A 157 -7.23 25.97 1.45
N LYS A 158 -6.34 26.48 0.61
CA LYS A 158 -6.54 26.51 -0.83
C LYS A 158 -5.52 25.59 -1.51
N LEU A 159 -5.98 24.53 -2.14
CA LEU A 159 -5.18 23.65 -2.98
C LEU A 159 -5.31 24.15 -4.43
N ARG A 160 -4.18 24.38 -5.11
CA ARG A 160 -4.15 25.08 -6.39
C ARG A 160 -3.87 24.15 -7.58
N TYR A 161 -2.81 23.36 -7.50
CA TYR A 161 -2.41 22.42 -8.53
C TYR A 161 -1.61 21.26 -7.94
N ALA A 162 -1.47 20.18 -8.75
CA ALA A 162 -0.73 19.00 -8.38
C ALA A 162 0.20 18.56 -9.51
N HIS A 163 1.37 18.01 -9.15
CA HIS A 163 2.30 17.41 -10.10
C HIS A 163 2.92 16.13 -9.53
N ALA A 164 3.58 15.34 -10.37
CA ALA A 164 4.29 14.13 -9.93
C ALA A 164 5.56 14.52 -9.17
N GLY A 165 5.75 13.94 -7.98
CA GLY A 165 6.92 14.13 -7.13
C GLY A 165 7.87 12.93 -7.14
N GLY A 166 7.40 11.74 -7.54
CA GLY A 166 8.21 10.53 -7.54
C GLY A 166 7.43 9.29 -7.94
N GLN A 167 8.16 8.18 -7.97
CA GLN A 167 7.64 6.84 -8.25
C GLN A 167 8.11 5.87 -7.17
N ASN A 168 7.39 4.76 -7.03
CA ASN A 168 7.68 3.66 -6.11
C ASN A 168 7.88 4.09 -4.64
N PRO A 169 6.83 4.67 -4.01
CA PRO A 169 5.46 4.78 -4.49
C PRO A 169 5.22 6.01 -5.37
N PRO A 170 4.08 6.08 -6.09
CA PRO A 170 3.65 7.31 -6.73
C PRO A 170 3.49 8.43 -5.70
N VAL A 171 4.18 9.54 -5.92
CA VAL A 171 4.11 10.75 -5.08
C VAL A 171 3.40 11.84 -5.86
N VAL A 172 2.36 12.43 -5.26
CA VAL A 172 1.65 13.58 -5.80
C VAL A 172 1.97 14.79 -4.92
N VAL A 173 2.69 15.75 -5.48
CA VAL A 173 2.98 17.02 -4.80
C VAL A 173 1.81 17.96 -5.05
N VAL A 174 1.18 18.44 -3.98
CA VAL A 174 0.06 19.36 -4.01
C VAL A 174 0.49 20.72 -3.48
N HIS A 175 0.39 21.73 -4.32
CA HIS A 175 0.71 23.11 -3.98
C HIS A 175 -0.53 23.88 -3.58
N GLY A 176 -0.37 24.76 -2.60
CA GLY A 176 -1.48 25.55 -2.12
C GLY A 176 -1.08 26.59 -1.08
N THR A 177 -2.08 27.21 -0.47
CA THR A 177 -1.92 28.18 0.62
C THR A 177 -2.36 27.51 1.91
N GLN A 178 -1.54 27.57 2.96
CA GLN A 178 -1.78 26.98 4.28
C GLN A 178 -1.96 25.45 4.24
N THR A 179 -1.26 24.79 3.33
CA THR A 179 -1.33 23.33 3.18
C THR A 179 -0.87 22.58 4.43
N ASP A 180 0.05 23.18 5.21
CA ASP A 180 0.54 22.60 6.47
C ASP A 180 -0.56 22.44 7.53
N ALA A 181 -1.65 23.20 7.40
CA ALA A 181 -2.81 23.10 8.27
C ALA A 181 -3.83 22.05 7.80
N LEU A 182 -3.60 21.38 6.66
CA LEU A 182 -4.53 20.39 6.11
C LEU A 182 -4.59 19.16 7.02
N PRO A 183 -5.76 18.75 7.50
CA PRO A 183 -5.88 17.58 8.36
C PRO A 183 -5.45 16.29 7.67
N ALA A 184 -4.85 15.36 8.43
CA ALA A 184 -4.46 14.04 7.93
C ALA A 184 -5.63 13.24 7.33
N SER A 185 -6.87 13.47 7.82
CA SER A 185 -8.06 12.86 7.23
C SER A 185 -8.34 13.33 5.82
N TYR A 186 -8.07 14.61 5.52
CA TYR A 186 -8.21 15.14 4.16
C TYR A 186 -7.08 14.67 3.24
N GLN A 187 -5.86 14.51 3.76
CA GLN A 187 -4.77 13.91 2.99
C GLN A 187 -5.11 12.46 2.58
N ARG A 188 -5.62 11.65 3.52
CA ARG A 188 -6.10 10.28 3.20
C ARG A 188 -7.25 10.26 2.18
N TYR A 189 -8.14 11.25 2.23
CA TYR A 189 -9.17 11.42 1.21
C TYR A 189 -8.53 11.65 -0.17
N LEU A 190 -7.57 12.56 -0.29
CA LEU A 190 -6.86 12.83 -1.53
C LEU A 190 -6.10 11.60 -2.04
N GLU A 191 -5.38 10.87 -1.18
CA GLU A 191 -4.69 9.63 -1.52
C GLU A 191 -5.66 8.62 -2.14
N LYS A 192 -6.84 8.44 -1.54
CA LYS A 192 -7.88 7.54 -2.04
C LYS A 192 -8.42 8.00 -3.39
N ILE A 193 -8.69 9.28 -3.56
CA ILE A 193 -9.17 9.85 -4.83
C ILE A 193 -8.13 9.68 -5.92
N PHE A 194 -6.87 10.10 -5.70
CA PHE A 194 -5.82 9.96 -6.70
C PHE A 194 -5.62 8.49 -7.10
N ARG A 195 -5.60 7.57 -6.13
CA ARG A 195 -5.47 6.15 -6.42
C ARG A 195 -6.60 5.63 -7.29
N ARG A 196 -7.84 5.99 -6.99
CA ARG A 196 -9.02 5.59 -7.76
C ARG A 196 -9.01 6.17 -9.18
N GLU A 197 -8.85 7.49 -9.31
CA GLU A 197 -8.95 8.19 -10.59
C GLU A 197 -7.77 7.87 -11.53
N LEU A 198 -6.63 7.51 -10.98
CA LEU A 198 -5.47 7.06 -11.73
C LEU A 198 -5.50 5.55 -12.00
N ALA A 199 -6.46 4.81 -11.47
CA ALA A 199 -6.54 3.35 -11.53
C ALA A 199 -5.19 2.71 -11.13
N LEU A 200 -4.72 3.02 -9.92
CA LEU A 200 -3.50 2.45 -9.35
C LEU A 200 -3.85 1.27 -8.44
N TYR A 201 -3.29 0.12 -8.76
CA TYR A 201 -3.52 -1.14 -8.06
C TYR A 201 -2.29 -1.58 -7.29
N GLY A 202 -2.48 -2.20 -6.14
CA GLY A 202 -1.42 -2.78 -5.34
C GLY A 202 -0.38 -1.80 -4.81
N THR A 203 -0.55 -0.49 -4.95
CA THR A 203 0.42 0.51 -4.49
C THR A 203 -0.24 1.62 -3.68
N PRO A 204 0.38 2.07 -2.59
CA PRO A 204 -0.03 3.30 -1.93
C PRO A 204 0.28 4.51 -2.82
N VAL A 205 -0.41 5.62 -2.57
CA VAL A 205 -0.10 6.94 -3.14
C VAL A 205 0.29 7.84 -1.99
N ARG A 206 1.35 8.59 -2.12
CA ARG A 206 1.76 9.60 -1.12
C ARG A 206 1.39 10.99 -1.59
N ILE A 207 0.89 11.81 -0.66
CA ILE A 207 0.66 13.24 -0.89
C ILE A 207 1.74 14.01 -0.17
N GLU A 208 2.47 14.83 -0.92
CA GLU A 208 3.35 15.85 -0.37
C GLU A 208 2.68 17.21 -0.49
N LEU A 209 2.55 17.91 0.61
CA LEU A 209 1.96 19.24 0.66
C LEU A 209 3.05 20.31 0.61
N ARG A 210 2.88 21.32 -0.23
CA ARG A 210 3.79 22.46 -0.30
C ARG A 210 3.01 23.77 -0.17
N SER A 211 3.32 24.50 0.91
CA SER A 211 2.84 25.86 1.12
C SER A 211 3.77 26.85 0.44
N GLY A 212 3.22 27.79 -0.33
CA GLY A 212 3.99 28.84 -0.99
C GLY A 212 3.30 29.34 -2.25
N ASP A 213 3.80 30.44 -2.80
CA ASP A 213 3.40 30.92 -4.11
C ASP A 213 4.00 30.04 -5.21
N ASN A 214 3.30 30.01 -6.36
CA ASN A 214 3.72 29.24 -7.52
C ASN A 214 5.16 29.63 -7.91
N PRO A 215 6.10 28.66 -8.02
CA PRO A 215 7.47 28.97 -8.47
C PRO A 215 7.58 29.25 -9.98
N TYR A 216 6.45 29.24 -10.73
CA TYR A 216 6.39 29.51 -12.17
C TYR A 216 5.39 30.61 -12.49
#